data_d04aa68a4917b18059b1c95c3ddd7584
#
_entry.id   d04aa68a4917b18059b1c95c3ddd7584
#
_cell.length_a   1.000
_cell.length_b   1.000
_cell.length_c   1.000
_cell.angle_alpha   90.00
_cell.angle_beta   90.00
_cell.angle_gamma   90.00
#
_symmetry.space_group_name_H-M   'P 1'
#
loop_
_entity.id
_entity.type
_entity.pdbx_description
1 polymer ?
#
loop_
_entity_poly.entity_id
_entity_poly.type
_entity_poly.pdbx_seq_one_letter_code
_entity_poly.pdbx_strand_id
1 'polypeptide(L)'
;MQRIITMTLMLVGGLLVVLAQPKDEQVKRIRQLYAEAKQKIAQNGKNGKAPLDLTIVRENGEEVDPDFILDSHTELTFYFDKGKTKADQEFYDQSNCYFINEYWTSHGHESFLEVLVDAKGYPLFIFSKGITDGGYVQENRYYYNQQGQTIHGIFKSGMYDQPLSERDDEQLTPTIGDEKLEEAKHLLKVFQSVMHTSNHVPASTAKATTPKAERIKAIRAAYAKAQEKMAADKTSENPHHIFITMHEALSEQFPPVTENTNIYFDKKADAQGNEVGTCYFINNRRQCMYWDNYVEFLANGNGTDVMFTYQHNKEEGENYEWRYYYDENGKCIEAKTNGIEEGDGVAERQTFFNYLNTTKLLVGN
;
A
#
# COMPACT_ATOMS: atom_id res chain seq x y z
N MET A 1 -51.02 17.15 17.26
CA MET A 1 -50.66 15.82 16.81
C MET A 1 -50.54 15.67 15.29
N GLN A 2 -51.41 16.23 14.45
CA GLN A 2 -51.35 16.13 12.98
C GLN A 2 -50.05 16.68 12.33
N ARG A 3 -49.48 17.80 12.86
CA ARG A 3 -48.24 18.39 12.30
C ARG A 3 -46.98 17.54 12.52
N ILE A 4 -46.91 16.73 13.56
CA ILE A 4 -45.76 15.85 13.85
C ILE A 4 -45.76 14.64 12.92
N ILE A 5 -46.96 14.11 12.61
CA ILE A 5 -47.10 12.94 11.71
C ILE A 5 -46.70 13.33 10.26
N THR A 6 -47.04 14.53 9.81
CA THR A 6 -46.69 15.03 8.47
C THR A 6 -45.16 15.24 8.31
N MET A 7 -44.48 15.70 9.38
CA MET A 7 -43.04 15.91 9.36
C MET A 7 -42.27 14.58 9.37
N THR A 8 -42.76 13.59 10.09
CA THR A 8 -42.15 12.22 10.14
C THR A 8 -42.34 11.50 8.81
N LEU A 9 -43.48 11.64 8.14
CA LEU A 9 -43.71 11.06 6.81
C LEU A 9 -42.84 11.72 5.73
N MET A 10 -42.58 13.03 5.79
CA MET A 10 -41.66 13.73 4.87
C MET A 10 -40.19 13.26 5.08
N LEU A 11 -39.76 13.05 6.33
CA LEU A 11 -38.41 12.56 6.62
C LEU A 11 -38.21 11.11 6.13
N VAL A 12 -39.20 10.23 6.32
CA VAL A 12 -39.16 8.85 5.85
C VAL A 12 -39.28 8.78 4.33
N GLY A 13 -40.13 9.61 3.73
CA GLY A 13 -40.25 9.71 2.27
C GLY A 13 -39.00 10.27 1.60
N GLY A 14 -38.32 11.23 2.22
CA GLY A 14 -37.03 11.79 1.75
C GLY A 14 -35.90 10.78 1.83
N LEU A 15 -35.85 9.95 2.87
CA LEU A 15 -34.86 8.85 2.99
C LEU A 15 -35.06 7.73 1.99
N LEU A 16 -36.33 7.37 1.70
CA LEU A 16 -36.66 6.32 0.72
C LEU A 16 -36.39 6.75 -0.73
N VAL A 17 -36.50 8.05 -1.05
CA VAL A 17 -36.21 8.56 -2.41
C VAL A 17 -34.71 8.58 -2.70
N VAL A 18 -33.85 8.69 -1.67
CA VAL A 18 -32.38 8.61 -1.84
C VAL A 18 -31.90 7.19 -2.13
N LEU A 19 -32.68 6.16 -1.79
CA LEU A 19 -32.34 4.74 -1.99
C LEU A 19 -32.76 4.17 -3.35
N ALA A 20 -33.45 4.91 -4.20
CA ALA A 20 -34.01 4.43 -5.46
C ALA A 20 -33.72 5.35 -6.65
N GLN A 21 -32.48 5.85 -6.78
CA GLN A 21 -32.11 6.50 -8.04
C GLN A 21 -32.12 5.46 -9.17
N PRO A 22 -32.67 5.77 -10.36
CA PRO A 22 -32.58 4.89 -11.51
C PRO A 22 -31.13 4.52 -11.79
N LYS A 23 -30.90 3.26 -12.22
CA LYS A 23 -29.57 2.70 -12.56
C LYS A 23 -28.77 3.67 -13.45
N ASP A 24 -29.39 4.20 -14.49
CA ASP A 24 -28.73 5.09 -15.47
C ASP A 24 -28.26 6.41 -14.84
N GLU A 25 -29.01 6.97 -13.90
CA GLU A 25 -28.59 8.17 -13.19
C GLU A 25 -27.41 7.90 -12.25
N GLN A 26 -27.39 6.74 -11.59
CA GLN A 26 -26.26 6.33 -10.76
C GLN A 26 -24.99 6.15 -11.62
N VAL A 27 -25.09 5.45 -12.74
CA VAL A 27 -23.99 5.25 -13.70
C VAL A 27 -23.47 6.60 -14.23
N LYS A 28 -24.38 7.51 -14.62
CA LYS A 28 -24.02 8.86 -15.09
C LYS A 28 -23.27 9.65 -14.02
N ARG A 29 -23.73 9.61 -12.77
CA ARG A 29 -23.08 10.28 -11.64
C ARG A 29 -21.68 9.68 -11.38
N ILE A 30 -21.54 8.36 -11.41
CA ILE A 30 -20.25 7.70 -11.22
C ILE A 30 -19.27 8.10 -12.33
N ARG A 31 -19.71 8.16 -13.59
CA ARG A 31 -18.89 8.65 -14.71
C ARG A 31 -18.40 10.09 -14.51
N GLN A 32 -19.26 10.95 -13.99
CA GLN A 32 -18.89 12.32 -13.65
C GLN A 32 -17.83 12.36 -12.55
N LEU A 33 -18.03 11.62 -11.44
CA LEU A 33 -17.06 11.53 -10.34
C LEU A 33 -15.69 10.96 -10.80
N TYR A 34 -15.71 9.99 -11.72
CA TYR A 34 -14.50 9.45 -12.31
C TYR A 34 -13.75 10.52 -13.13
N ALA A 35 -14.46 11.30 -13.95
CA ALA A 35 -13.84 12.39 -14.72
C ALA A 35 -13.27 13.48 -13.78
N GLU A 36 -13.97 13.83 -12.72
CA GLU A 36 -13.49 14.77 -11.68
C GLU A 36 -12.23 14.23 -10.98
N ALA A 37 -12.19 12.95 -10.63
CA ALA A 37 -11.01 12.32 -10.03
C ALA A 37 -9.82 12.33 -10.99
N LYS A 38 -10.00 12.00 -12.27
CA LYS A 38 -8.94 12.06 -13.30
C LYS A 38 -8.41 13.49 -13.47
N GLN A 39 -9.28 14.49 -13.44
CA GLN A 39 -8.87 15.90 -13.50
C GLN A 39 -8.07 16.29 -12.25
N LYS A 40 -8.47 15.83 -11.07
CA LYS A 40 -7.76 16.07 -9.82
C LYS A 40 -6.37 15.43 -9.84
N ILE A 41 -6.23 14.18 -10.30
CA ILE A 41 -4.96 13.49 -10.49
C ILE A 41 -4.06 14.28 -11.45
N ALA A 42 -4.60 14.77 -12.57
CA ALA A 42 -3.84 15.57 -13.52
C ALA A 42 -3.33 16.92 -12.95
N GLN A 43 -3.85 17.37 -11.82
CA GLN A 43 -3.40 18.56 -11.07
C GLN A 43 -2.52 18.21 -9.86
N ASN A 44 -2.37 16.92 -9.53
CA ASN A 44 -1.55 16.48 -8.41
C ASN A 44 -0.09 16.95 -8.58
N GLY A 45 0.49 17.54 -7.55
CA GLY A 45 1.85 18.08 -7.60
C GLY A 45 2.05 19.32 -8.47
N LYS A 46 0.97 19.94 -9.03
CA LYS A 46 1.06 21.16 -9.86
C LYS A 46 0.73 22.43 -9.08
N ASN A 47 1.12 23.57 -9.66
CA ASN A 47 0.83 24.91 -9.11
C ASN A 47 1.40 25.13 -7.70
N GLY A 48 2.58 24.57 -7.41
CA GLY A 48 3.24 24.72 -6.11
C GLY A 48 2.61 23.89 -4.98
N LYS A 49 1.61 23.07 -5.27
CA LYS A 49 1.07 22.10 -4.31
C LYS A 49 1.92 20.85 -4.31
N ALA A 50 2.17 20.31 -3.12
CA ALA A 50 2.81 19.00 -3.02
C ALA A 50 1.88 17.91 -3.56
N PRO A 51 2.42 16.88 -4.21
CA PRO A 51 1.65 15.70 -4.58
C PRO A 51 1.15 14.97 -3.32
N LEU A 52 -0.02 14.37 -3.43
CA LEU A 52 -0.61 13.51 -2.40
C LEU A 52 -0.85 12.14 -3.04
N ASP A 53 0.21 11.36 -3.10
CA ASP A 53 0.18 9.99 -3.64
C ASP A 53 1.11 9.06 -2.86
N LEU A 54 0.80 7.76 -2.97
CA LEU A 54 1.56 6.65 -2.46
C LEU A 54 1.76 5.68 -3.61
N THR A 55 2.99 5.44 -4.01
CA THR A 55 3.32 4.49 -5.07
C THR A 55 4.09 3.30 -4.49
N ILE A 56 3.66 2.11 -4.84
CA ILE A 56 4.32 0.84 -4.50
C ILE A 56 4.77 0.21 -5.80
N VAL A 57 6.06 -0.05 -5.92
CA VAL A 57 6.65 -0.77 -7.04
C VAL A 57 7.12 -2.13 -6.54
N ARG A 58 6.72 -3.17 -7.24
CA ARG A 58 7.15 -4.54 -6.99
C ARG A 58 7.76 -5.10 -8.25
N GLU A 59 9.01 -5.52 -8.12
CA GLU A 59 9.73 -6.28 -9.15
C GLU A 59 9.82 -7.74 -8.70
N ASN A 60 9.42 -8.64 -9.57
CA ASN A 60 9.58 -10.07 -9.34
C ASN A 60 10.20 -10.69 -10.58
N GLY A 61 11.33 -11.36 -10.39
CA GLY A 61 11.84 -12.31 -11.35
C GLY A 61 11.54 -13.72 -10.84
N GLU A 62 11.01 -14.59 -11.66
CA GLU A 62 10.85 -16.02 -11.39
C GLU A 62 11.64 -16.81 -12.44
N GLU A 63 12.64 -17.57 -11.99
CA GLU A 63 13.38 -18.50 -12.84
C GLU A 63 12.51 -19.75 -13.04
N VAL A 64 11.82 -19.83 -14.19
CA VAL A 64 10.97 -20.99 -14.54
C VAL A 64 11.80 -22.08 -15.21
N ASP A 65 12.87 -21.69 -15.92
CA ASP A 65 13.82 -22.54 -16.62
C ASP A 65 15.15 -21.77 -16.66
N PRO A 66 16.34 -22.41 -16.64
CA PRO A 66 17.64 -21.73 -16.73
C PRO A 66 17.78 -20.76 -17.92
N ASP A 67 16.98 -20.93 -18.96
CA ASP A 67 16.95 -20.07 -20.13
C ASP A 67 15.74 -19.13 -20.19
N PHE A 68 14.89 -19.10 -19.14
CA PHE A 68 13.63 -18.37 -19.15
C PHE A 68 13.28 -17.76 -17.78
N ILE A 69 13.46 -16.45 -17.67
CA ILE A 69 13.12 -15.66 -16.48
C ILE A 69 11.76 -14.99 -16.70
N LEU A 70 10.84 -15.21 -15.77
CA LEU A 70 9.55 -14.54 -15.69
C LEU A 70 9.70 -13.21 -14.96
N ASP A 71 10.06 -12.15 -15.68
CA ASP A 71 10.06 -10.80 -15.12
C ASP A 71 8.64 -10.27 -15.04
N SER A 72 8.23 -9.86 -13.86
CA SER A 72 7.00 -9.11 -13.66
C SER A 72 7.26 -7.81 -12.92
N HIS A 73 6.65 -6.75 -13.41
CA HIS A 73 6.67 -5.43 -12.79
C HIS A 73 5.25 -5.03 -12.41
N THR A 74 5.07 -4.58 -11.19
CA THR A 74 3.80 -4.00 -10.73
C THR A 74 4.07 -2.60 -10.18
N GLU A 75 3.34 -1.63 -10.67
CA GLU A 75 3.28 -0.28 -10.11
C GLU A 75 1.86 0.00 -9.63
N LEU A 76 1.70 0.28 -8.35
CA LEU A 76 0.43 0.54 -7.70
C LEU A 76 0.47 1.94 -7.08
N THR A 77 -0.36 2.86 -7.59
CA THR A 77 -0.43 4.23 -7.10
C THR A 77 -1.79 4.54 -6.50
N PHE A 78 -1.77 5.01 -5.25
CA PHE A 78 -2.94 5.50 -4.52
C PHE A 78 -2.91 7.02 -4.49
N TYR A 79 -4.00 7.66 -4.89
CA TYR A 79 -4.22 9.10 -4.74
C TYR A 79 -5.17 9.34 -3.57
N PHE A 80 -4.78 10.22 -2.66
CA PHE A 80 -5.53 10.43 -1.43
C PHE A 80 -5.74 11.90 -1.09
N ASP A 81 -6.73 12.17 -0.23
CA ASP A 81 -6.94 13.46 0.41
C ASP A 81 -6.45 13.40 1.85
N LYS A 82 -5.83 14.47 2.32
CA LYS A 82 -5.62 14.64 3.76
C LYS A 82 -6.97 14.81 4.45
N GLY A 83 -7.17 14.03 5.49
CA GLY A 83 -8.26 14.24 6.42
C GLY A 83 -8.11 15.55 7.17
N LYS A 84 -9.22 16.11 7.67
CA LYS A 84 -9.18 17.26 8.58
C LYS A 84 -8.69 16.79 9.93
N THR A 85 -7.41 16.99 10.23
CA THR A 85 -6.83 16.69 11.55
C THR A 85 -7.32 17.66 12.62
N LYS A 86 -7.67 17.15 13.79
CA LYS A 86 -7.60 17.93 15.03
C LYS A 86 -6.13 18.07 15.40
N ALA A 87 -5.72 19.21 15.93
CA ALA A 87 -4.32 19.63 16.12
C ALA A 87 -3.38 18.67 16.87
N ASP A 88 -3.89 17.57 17.43
CA ASP A 88 -3.15 16.63 18.26
C ASP A 88 -3.19 15.17 17.75
N GLN A 89 -3.64 14.91 16.52
CA GLN A 89 -3.68 13.55 15.95
C GLN A 89 -2.59 13.36 14.90
N GLU A 90 -1.90 12.23 14.98
CA GLU A 90 -0.89 11.80 14.01
C GLU A 90 -1.40 11.91 12.57
N PHE A 91 -0.54 12.41 11.69
CA PHE A 91 -0.87 12.95 10.37
C PHE A 91 -1.57 12.00 9.41
N TYR A 92 -1.52 10.69 9.64
CA TYR A 92 -1.94 9.67 8.68
C TYR A 92 -3.32 9.06 8.96
N ASP A 93 -3.86 9.16 10.17
CA ASP A 93 -5.10 8.48 10.58
C ASP A 93 -6.38 8.91 9.85
N GLN A 94 -6.31 9.92 8.98
CA GLN A 94 -7.47 10.48 8.29
C GLN A 94 -7.28 10.66 6.78
N SER A 95 -6.24 10.06 6.19
CA SER A 95 -6.07 10.09 4.75
C SER A 95 -7.10 9.18 4.07
N ASN A 96 -7.84 9.73 3.09
CA ASN A 96 -8.85 9.00 2.35
C ASN A 96 -8.39 8.78 0.91
N CYS A 97 -8.14 7.53 0.54
CA CYS A 97 -7.91 7.17 -0.85
C CYS A 97 -9.17 7.48 -1.67
N TYR A 98 -9.03 8.22 -2.77
CA TYR A 98 -10.12 8.49 -3.69
C TYR A 98 -9.94 7.85 -5.07
N PHE A 99 -8.70 7.41 -5.39
CA PHE A 99 -8.41 6.75 -6.66
C PHE A 99 -7.20 5.84 -6.54
N ILE A 100 -7.23 4.71 -7.27
CA ILE A 100 -6.13 3.75 -7.36
C ILE A 100 -5.83 3.52 -8.83
N ASN A 101 -4.54 3.52 -9.19
CA ASN A 101 -4.02 3.02 -10.43
C ASN A 101 -3.12 1.83 -10.15
N GLU A 102 -3.29 0.76 -10.91
CA GLU A 102 -2.35 -0.36 -10.95
C GLU A 102 -1.94 -0.60 -12.40
N TYR A 103 -0.65 -0.78 -12.60
CA TYR A 103 -0.07 -1.22 -13.84
C TYR A 103 0.77 -2.46 -13.58
N TRP A 104 0.54 -3.50 -14.32
CA TRP A 104 1.27 -4.75 -14.23
C TRP A 104 1.74 -5.19 -15.61
N THR A 105 2.98 -5.66 -15.69
CA THR A 105 3.53 -6.29 -16.90
C THR A 105 4.22 -7.60 -16.57
N SER A 106 4.11 -8.56 -17.48
CA SER A 106 4.88 -9.79 -17.47
C SER A 106 4.82 -10.43 -18.86
N HIS A 107 5.97 -10.77 -19.46
CA HIS A 107 6.06 -11.54 -20.72
C HIS A 107 5.22 -11.02 -21.89
N GLY A 108 5.26 -9.71 -22.15
CA GLY A 108 4.45 -9.11 -23.19
C GLY A 108 2.95 -9.03 -22.88
N HIS A 109 2.55 -9.45 -21.67
CA HIS A 109 1.23 -9.14 -21.11
C HIS A 109 1.29 -7.81 -20.36
N GLU A 110 0.27 -7.00 -20.54
CA GLU A 110 0.08 -5.76 -19.77
C GLU A 110 -1.31 -5.75 -19.16
N SER A 111 -1.42 -5.27 -17.94
CA SER A 111 -2.69 -5.08 -17.25
C SER A 111 -2.75 -3.71 -16.59
N PHE A 112 -3.90 -3.07 -16.69
CA PHE A 112 -4.21 -1.79 -16.05
C PHE A 112 -5.47 -1.94 -15.23
N LEU A 113 -5.45 -1.41 -14.03
CA LEU A 113 -6.62 -1.31 -13.17
C LEU A 113 -6.75 0.12 -12.67
N GLU A 114 -7.96 0.68 -12.74
CA GLU A 114 -8.31 1.96 -12.14
C GLU A 114 -9.51 1.76 -11.22
N VAL A 115 -9.43 2.26 -10.00
CA VAL A 115 -10.51 2.17 -9.02
C VAL A 115 -10.88 3.58 -8.55
N LEU A 116 -12.13 3.97 -8.75
CA LEU A 116 -12.71 5.16 -8.12
C LEU A 116 -13.30 4.79 -6.77
N VAL A 117 -12.91 5.49 -5.73
CA VAL A 117 -13.34 5.26 -4.34
C VAL A 117 -14.14 6.47 -3.84
N ASP A 118 -15.21 6.25 -3.11
CA ASP A 118 -15.98 7.33 -2.50
C ASP A 118 -15.34 7.85 -1.20
N ALA A 119 -15.87 8.94 -0.66
CA ALA A 119 -15.39 9.55 0.57
C ALA A 119 -15.52 8.66 1.83
N LYS A 120 -16.18 7.51 1.74
CA LYS A 120 -16.33 6.53 2.81
C LYS A 120 -15.40 5.32 2.64
N GLY A 121 -14.60 5.31 1.56
CA GLY A 121 -13.70 4.20 1.25
C GLY A 121 -14.37 3.03 0.49
N TYR A 122 -15.51 3.27 -0.17
CA TYR A 122 -16.17 2.23 -0.97
C TYR A 122 -15.83 2.39 -2.46
N PRO A 123 -15.41 1.31 -3.16
CA PRO A 123 -15.24 1.34 -4.61
C PRO A 123 -16.58 1.62 -5.30
N LEU A 124 -16.61 2.62 -6.19
CA LEU A 124 -17.77 2.99 -7.00
C LEU A 124 -17.65 2.55 -8.45
N PHE A 125 -16.40 2.48 -8.95
CA PHE A 125 -16.13 2.15 -10.34
C PHE A 125 -14.78 1.47 -10.45
N ILE A 126 -14.72 0.44 -11.29
CA ILE A 126 -13.48 -0.24 -11.65
C ILE A 126 -13.40 -0.30 -13.16
N PHE A 127 -12.28 0.17 -13.70
CA PHE A 127 -11.85 -0.06 -15.06
C PHE A 127 -10.69 -1.03 -15.05
N SER A 128 -10.75 -2.07 -15.86
CA SER A 128 -9.61 -2.95 -16.10
C SER A 128 -9.36 -3.11 -17.59
N LYS A 129 -8.09 -3.19 -17.97
CA LYS A 129 -7.65 -3.42 -19.34
C LYS A 129 -6.50 -4.42 -19.33
N GLY A 130 -6.63 -5.50 -20.08
CA GLY A 130 -5.56 -6.46 -20.31
C GLY A 130 -5.15 -6.47 -21.78
N ILE A 131 -3.86 -6.63 -22.04
CA ILE A 131 -3.27 -6.79 -23.36
C ILE A 131 -2.39 -8.04 -23.31
N THR A 132 -2.63 -9.00 -24.22
CA THR A 132 -1.79 -10.19 -24.32
C THR A 132 -0.62 -9.94 -25.27
N ASP A 133 0.40 -10.79 -25.23
CA ASP A 133 1.53 -10.82 -26.16
C ASP A 133 1.11 -10.92 -27.63
N GLY A 134 -0.02 -11.58 -27.93
CA GLY A 134 -0.65 -11.64 -29.24
C GLY A 134 -1.41 -10.38 -29.65
N GLY A 135 -1.41 -9.30 -28.85
CA GLY A 135 -2.10 -8.04 -29.14
C GLY A 135 -3.62 -8.10 -28.95
N TYR A 136 -4.15 -9.13 -28.29
CA TYR A 136 -5.56 -9.19 -27.93
C TYR A 136 -5.82 -8.29 -26.70
N VAL A 137 -6.82 -7.40 -26.83
CA VAL A 137 -7.20 -6.43 -25.82
C VAL A 137 -8.56 -6.80 -25.23
N GLN A 138 -8.64 -6.71 -23.91
CA GLN A 138 -9.91 -6.82 -23.17
C GLN A 138 -10.05 -5.60 -22.24
N GLU A 139 -11.16 -4.88 -22.38
CA GLU A 139 -11.50 -3.76 -21.48
C GLU A 139 -12.80 -4.06 -20.76
N ASN A 140 -12.81 -3.86 -19.44
CA ASN A 140 -13.98 -4.08 -18.60
C ASN A 140 -14.24 -2.83 -17.75
N ARG A 141 -15.52 -2.52 -17.53
CA ARG A 141 -15.98 -1.42 -16.68
C ARG A 141 -17.08 -1.91 -15.79
N TYR A 142 -16.90 -1.79 -14.47
CA TYR A 142 -17.87 -2.20 -13.47
C TYR A 142 -18.28 -0.99 -12.65
N TYR A 143 -19.59 -0.83 -12.46
CA TYR A 143 -20.20 0.24 -11.68
C TYR A 143 -20.88 -0.37 -10.48
N TYR A 144 -20.66 0.21 -9.29
CA TYR A 144 -21.16 -0.31 -8.03
C TYR A 144 -22.04 0.73 -7.34
N ASN A 145 -23.06 0.26 -6.61
CA ASN A 145 -23.79 1.09 -5.67
C ASN A 145 -23.06 1.21 -4.33
N GLN A 146 -23.58 2.03 -3.42
CA GLN A 146 -22.99 2.22 -2.08
C GLN A 146 -23.07 0.98 -1.18
N GLN A 147 -23.80 -0.06 -1.57
CA GLN A 147 -23.88 -1.36 -0.90
C GLN A 147 -22.86 -2.35 -1.45
N GLY A 148 -22.04 -1.96 -2.42
CA GLY A 148 -21.06 -2.82 -3.08
C GLY A 148 -21.69 -3.83 -4.07
N GLN A 149 -22.90 -3.57 -4.54
CA GLN A 149 -23.52 -4.43 -5.55
C GLN A 149 -23.21 -3.89 -6.94
N THR A 150 -22.83 -4.77 -7.86
CA THR A 150 -22.63 -4.43 -9.27
C THR A 150 -23.96 -4.00 -9.89
N ILE A 151 -24.04 -2.76 -10.37
CA ILE A 151 -25.24 -2.21 -11.01
C ILE A 151 -25.14 -2.19 -12.53
N HIS A 152 -23.94 -2.21 -13.08
CA HIS A 152 -23.69 -2.21 -14.53
C HIS A 152 -22.29 -2.70 -14.85
N GLY A 153 -22.15 -3.44 -15.96
CA GLY A 153 -20.89 -3.87 -16.54
C GLY A 153 -20.84 -3.60 -18.04
N ILE A 154 -19.68 -3.25 -18.56
CA ILE A 154 -19.41 -3.09 -19.99
C ILE A 154 -18.15 -3.86 -20.31
N PHE A 155 -18.21 -4.70 -21.32
CA PHE A 155 -17.10 -5.50 -21.81
C PHE A 155 -16.78 -5.10 -23.24
N LYS A 156 -15.49 -4.88 -23.52
CA LYS A 156 -14.98 -4.67 -24.88
C LYS A 156 -13.79 -5.57 -25.13
N SER A 157 -13.73 -6.16 -26.29
CA SER A 157 -12.60 -6.99 -26.66
C SER A 157 -12.33 -6.97 -28.16
N GLY A 158 -11.09 -7.25 -28.54
CA GLY A 158 -10.65 -7.30 -29.94
C GLY A 158 -9.12 -7.22 -30.07
N MET A 159 -8.62 -7.11 -31.28
CA MET A 159 -7.20 -6.84 -31.52
C MET A 159 -6.90 -5.37 -31.29
N TYR A 160 -5.69 -5.04 -30.81
CA TYR A 160 -5.31 -3.68 -30.41
C TYR A 160 -5.34 -2.65 -31.57
N ASP A 161 -5.18 -3.12 -32.81
CA ASP A 161 -5.19 -2.32 -34.04
C ASP A 161 -6.58 -2.17 -34.70
N GLN A 162 -7.64 -2.70 -34.03
CA GLN A 162 -9.01 -2.68 -34.49
C GLN A 162 -9.96 -2.07 -33.43
N PRO A 163 -11.11 -1.53 -33.89
CA PRO A 163 -12.13 -1.10 -32.93
C PRO A 163 -12.61 -2.28 -32.06
N LEU A 164 -12.54 -2.11 -30.73
CA LEU A 164 -13.01 -3.13 -29.81
C LEU A 164 -14.52 -3.32 -29.93
N SER A 165 -14.97 -4.56 -30.04
CA SER A 165 -16.40 -4.89 -30.01
C SER A 165 -16.91 -4.85 -28.58
N GLU A 166 -18.01 -4.12 -28.37
CA GLU A 166 -18.70 -4.02 -27.09
C GLU A 166 -19.69 -5.17 -26.95
N ARG A 167 -19.68 -5.78 -25.76
CA ARG A 167 -20.69 -6.77 -25.33
C ARG A 167 -21.28 -6.31 -24.02
N ASP A 168 -22.59 -6.21 -23.97
CA ASP A 168 -23.33 -6.04 -22.71
C ASP A 168 -23.73 -7.45 -22.25
N ASP A 169 -22.93 -8.03 -21.36
CA ASP A 169 -23.15 -9.38 -20.86
C ASP A 169 -23.71 -9.32 -19.43
N GLU A 170 -25.03 -9.23 -19.34
CA GLU A 170 -25.74 -9.18 -18.05
C GLU A 170 -25.53 -10.45 -17.21
N GLN A 171 -25.15 -11.58 -17.82
CA GLN A 171 -24.98 -12.84 -17.08
C GLN A 171 -23.62 -12.97 -16.40
N LEU A 172 -22.56 -12.39 -16.99
CA LEU A 172 -21.21 -12.43 -16.41
C LEU A 172 -20.94 -11.29 -15.44
N THR A 173 -21.67 -10.20 -15.54
CA THR A 173 -21.44 -8.97 -14.78
C THR A 173 -21.41 -9.17 -13.25
N PRO A 174 -22.34 -9.89 -12.59
CA PRO A 174 -22.32 -10.01 -11.14
C PRO A 174 -21.08 -10.74 -10.62
N THR A 175 -20.78 -11.92 -11.14
CA THR A 175 -19.70 -12.78 -10.61
C THR A 175 -18.32 -12.13 -10.79
N ILE A 176 -17.99 -11.69 -12.01
CA ILE A 176 -16.69 -11.06 -12.30
C ILE A 176 -16.61 -9.67 -11.63
N GLY A 177 -17.74 -8.95 -11.56
CA GLY A 177 -17.81 -7.69 -10.84
C GLY A 177 -17.53 -7.86 -9.34
N ASP A 178 -18.00 -8.92 -8.71
CA ASP A 178 -17.75 -9.22 -7.30
C ASP A 178 -16.27 -9.59 -7.06
N GLU A 179 -15.64 -10.36 -7.95
CA GLU A 179 -14.19 -10.65 -7.90
C GLU A 179 -13.36 -9.37 -7.99
N LYS A 180 -13.68 -8.48 -8.93
CA LYS A 180 -12.99 -7.18 -9.08
C LYS A 180 -13.23 -6.26 -7.89
N LEU A 181 -14.39 -6.33 -7.28
CA LEU A 181 -14.68 -5.59 -6.04
C LEU A 181 -13.81 -6.07 -4.87
N GLU A 182 -13.62 -7.38 -4.72
CA GLU A 182 -12.74 -7.92 -3.67
C GLU A 182 -11.27 -7.56 -3.92
N GLU A 183 -10.81 -7.57 -5.17
CA GLU A 183 -9.49 -7.06 -5.55
C GLU A 183 -9.32 -5.59 -5.15
N ALA A 184 -10.27 -4.71 -5.49
CA ALA A 184 -10.23 -3.30 -5.09
C ALA A 184 -10.25 -3.11 -3.57
N LYS A 185 -11.02 -3.91 -2.83
CA LYS A 185 -11.02 -3.89 -1.36
C LYS A 185 -9.68 -4.36 -0.78
N HIS A 186 -9.03 -5.34 -1.42
CA HIS A 186 -7.68 -5.77 -1.03
C HIS A 186 -6.67 -4.63 -1.19
N LEU A 187 -6.68 -3.93 -2.33
CA LEU A 187 -5.81 -2.77 -2.57
C LEU A 187 -6.06 -1.66 -1.54
N LEU A 188 -7.30 -1.39 -1.16
CA LEU A 188 -7.61 -0.44 -0.09
C LEU A 188 -7.05 -0.87 1.28
N LYS A 189 -7.02 -2.18 1.58
CA LYS A 189 -6.35 -2.68 2.80
C LYS A 189 -4.83 -2.45 2.74
N VAL A 190 -4.21 -2.61 1.56
CA VAL A 190 -2.79 -2.27 1.35
C VAL A 190 -2.57 -0.80 1.65
N PHE A 191 -3.34 0.11 1.06
CA PHE A 191 -3.27 1.55 1.37
C PHE A 191 -3.40 1.83 2.87
N GLN A 192 -4.41 1.27 3.51
CA GLN A 192 -4.63 1.43 4.95
C GLN A 192 -3.46 0.92 5.78
N SER A 193 -2.84 -0.21 5.41
CA SER A 193 -1.72 -0.78 6.14
C SER A 193 -0.46 0.10 6.10
N VAL A 194 -0.29 0.87 5.03
CA VAL A 194 0.82 1.84 4.90
C VAL A 194 0.51 3.14 5.64
N MET A 195 -0.73 3.64 5.48
CA MET A 195 -1.14 4.98 5.94
C MET A 195 -1.59 5.00 7.40
N HIS A 196 -2.04 3.88 7.96
CA HIS A 196 -2.54 3.82 9.34
C HIS A 196 -1.62 2.97 10.20
N THR A 197 -1.02 3.60 11.21
CA THR A 197 -0.20 2.90 12.19
C THR A 197 -1.07 1.99 13.05
N SER A 198 -0.82 0.69 12.97
CA SER A 198 -1.44 -0.27 13.87
C SER A 198 -0.75 -0.18 15.24
N ASN A 199 -1.49 0.15 16.31
CA ASN A 199 -0.97 0.16 17.68
C ASN A 199 -0.73 -1.24 18.27
N HIS A 200 -0.70 -2.29 17.42
CA HIS A 200 -0.58 -3.65 17.89
C HIS A 200 0.85 -4.18 17.74
N VAL A 201 1.64 -3.98 18.78
CA VAL A 201 2.92 -4.69 18.97
C VAL A 201 2.64 -5.96 19.78
N PRO A 202 2.97 -7.15 19.28
CA PRO A 202 2.84 -8.37 20.08
C PRO A 202 3.63 -8.23 21.38
N ALA A 203 2.94 -8.29 22.52
CA ALA A 203 3.59 -8.31 23.82
C ALA A 203 4.21 -9.69 24.04
N SER A 204 5.52 -9.75 24.29
CA SER A 204 6.15 -10.98 24.69
C SER A 204 6.38 -10.98 26.20
N THR A 205 5.88 -12.01 26.87
CA THR A 205 6.09 -12.28 28.29
C THR A 205 7.17 -13.33 28.56
N ALA A 206 7.72 -13.92 27.50
CA ALA A 206 8.74 -14.96 27.61
C ALA A 206 10.06 -14.35 28.13
N LYS A 207 10.83 -15.15 28.87
CA LYS A 207 12.15 -14.74 29.35
C LYS A 207 13.19 -15.01 28.27
N ALA A 208 14.05 -14.01 28.00
CA ALA A 208 15.17 -14.18 27.08
C ALA A 208 16.09 -15.35 27.56
N THR A 209 16.47 -16.20 26.64
CA THR A 209 17.29 -17.40 26.92
C THR A 209 18.75 -17.19 26.54
N THR A 210 19.03 -16.31 25.57
CA THR A 210 20.38 -16.02 25.10
C THR A 210 21.05 -14.93 25.91
N PRO A 211 22.29 -15.11 26.39
CA PRO A 211 23.05 -14.05 27.05
C PRO A 211 23.17 -12.79 26.17
N LYS A 212 23.00 -11.60 26.75
CA LYS A 212 22.99 -10.32 26.05
C LYS A 212 24.17 -10.15 25.08
N ALA A 213 25.40 -10.43 25.52
CA ALA A 213 26.59 -10.24 24.70
C ALA A 213 26.64 -11.16 23.49
N GLU A 214 26.22 -12.42 23.64
CA GLU A 214 26.12 -13.39 22.55
C GLU A 214 25.01 -13.00 21.56
N ARG A 215 23.86 -12.54 22.08
CA ARG A 215 22.76 -12.06 21.24
C ARG A 215 23.19 -10.88 20.38
N ILE A 216 23.85 -9.87 20.96
CA ILE A 216 24.35 -8.70 20.23
C ILE A 216 25.37 -9.09 19.17
N LYS A 217 26.28 -10.03 19.48
CA LYS A 217 27.25 -10.56 18.51
C LYS A 217 26.55 -11.23 17.32
N ALA A 218 25.55 -12.07 17.61
CA ALA A 218 24.75 -12.75 16.58
C ALA A 218 23.98 -11.75 15.72
N ILE A 219 23.37 -10.71 16.31
CA ILE A 219 22.66 -9.65 15.61
C ILE A 219 23.60 -8.91 14.64
N ARG A 220 24.80 -8.52 15.08
CA ARG A 220 25.78 -7.82 14.22
C ARG A 220 26.22 -8.68 13.04
N ALA A 221 26.43 -9.98 13.24
CA ALA A 221 26.76 -10.91 12.16
C ALA A 221 25.58 -11.05 11.17
N ALA A 222 24.34 -11.16 11.68
CA ALA A 222 23.15 -11.22 10.85
C ALA A 222 22.94 -9.91 10.05
N TYR A 223 23.19 -8.76 10.66
CA TYR A 223 23.10 -7.47 9.98
C TYR A 223 24.10 -7.35 8.83
N ALA A 224 25.37 -7.71 9.04
CA ALA A 224 26.39 -7.72 7.98
C ALA A 224 25.96 -8.61 6.81
N LYS A 225 25.48 -9.82 7.10
CA LYS A 225 24.98 -10.76 6.08
C LYS A 225 23.75 -10.20 5.33
N ALA A 226 22.84 -9.53 6.02
CA ALA A 226 21.68 -8.90 5.39
C ALA A 226 22.09 -7.76 4.45
N GLN A 227 23.10 -6.96 4.82
CA GLN A 227 23.65 -5.89 3.97
C GLN A 227 24.30 -6.46 2.70
N GLU A 228 25.06 -7.56 2.81
CA GLU A 228 25.64 -8.25 1.65
C GLU A 228 24.55 -8.78 0.72
N LYS A 229 23.51 -9.39 1.29
CA LYS A 229 22.38 -9.92 0.54
C LYS A 229 21.58 -8.84 -0.16
N MET A 230 21.28 -7.73 0.53
CA MET A 230 20.61 -6.58 -0.06
C MET A 230 21.41 -5.96 -1.22
N ALA A 231 22.74 -5.88 -1.11
CA ALA A 231 23.60 -5.39 -2.18
C ALA A 231 23.57 -6.31 -3.40
N ALA A 232 23.50 -7.63 -3.18
CA ALA A 232 23.36 -8.62 -4.25
C ALA A 232 21.98 -8.55 -4.91
N ASP A 233 20.90 -8.36 -4.14
CA ASP A 233 19.54 -8.23 -4.65
C ASP A 233 19.40 -7.04 -5.60
N LYS A 234 19.98 -5.89 -5.27
CA LYS A 234 19.96 -4.67 -6.13
C LYS A 234 20.60 -4.86 -7.51
N THR A 235 21.47 -5.82 -7.66
CA THR A 235 22.17 -6.14 -8.92
C THR A 235 21.69 -7.46 -9.52
N SER A 236 20.73 -8.11 -8.90
CA SER A 236 20.14 -9.35 -9.37
C SER A 236 19.25 -9.11 -10.58
N GLU A 237 19.23 -10.06 -11.50
CA GLU A 237 18.24 -10.13 -12.57
C GLU A 237 16.85 -10.49 -12.01
N ASN A 238 16.81 -11.05 -10.79
CA ASN A 238 15.59 -11.45 -10.08
C ASN A 238 15.51 -10.78 -8.70
N PRO A 239 15.26 -9.47 -8.62
CA PRO A 239 15.20 -8.79 -7.33
C PRO A 239 13.95 -9.22 -6.54
N HIS A 240 14.14 -9.39 -5.23
CA HIS A 240 13.05 -9.69 -4.30
C HIS A 240 12.86 -8.55 -3.31
N HIS A 241 12.42 -7.40 -3.82
CA HIS A 241 12.11 -6.26 -2.96
C HIS A 241 10.84 -5.52 -3.40
N ILE A 242 10.26 -4.80 -2.46
CA ILE A 242 9.16 -3.87 -2.67
C ILE A 242 9.70 -2.48 -2.40
N PHE A 243 9.45 -1.56 -3.30
CA PHE A 243 9.77 -0.14 -3.15
C PHE A 243 8.48 0.64 -2.97
N ILE A 244 8.38 1.41 -1.89
CA ILE A 244 7.24 2.26 -1.58
C ILE A 244 7.71 3.71 -1.57
N THR A 245 7.10 4.55 -2.39
CA THR A 245 7.31 6.00 -2.36
C THR A 245 6.02 6.69 -1.94
N MET A 246 6.11 7.55 -0.94
CA MET A 246 5.01 8.40 -0.52
C MET A 246 5.41 9.87 -0.64
N HIS A 247 4.54 10.67 -1.25
CA HIS A 247 4.67 12.10 -1.31
C HIS A 247 3.60 12.77 -0.44
N GLU A 248 4.02 13.67 0.41
CA GLU A 248 3.16 14.32 1.38
C GLU A 248 3.42 15.82 1.48
N ALA A 249 2.35 16.60 1.68
CA ALA A 249 2.43 17.98 2.12
C ALA A 249 2.12 18.08 3.61
N LEU A 250 3.06 18.47 4.44
CA LEU A 250 2.80 18.71 5.88
C LEU A 250 1.84 19.89 6.07
N SER A 251 2.03 20.97 5.32
CA SER A 251 1.11 22.12 5.22
C SER A 251 1.44 22.95 3.99
N GLU A 252 0.62 23.98 3.67
CA GLU A 252 0.94 24.94 2.59
C GLU A 252 2.22 25.75 2.87
N GLN A 253 2.67 25.82 4.13
CA GLN A 253 3.85 26.56 4.57
C GLN A 253 5.13 25.72 4.64
N PHE A 254 5.02 24.41 4.63
CA PHE A 254 6.15 23.49 4.71
C PHE A 254 6.45 22.82 3.37
N PRO A 255 7.74 22.59 3.07
CA PRO A 255 8.11 21.88 1.85
C PRO A 255 7.51 20.47 1.82
N PRO A 256 7.30 19.92 0.62
CA PRO A 256 6.84 18.54 0.50
C PRO A 256 7.84 17.57 1.15
N VAL A 257 7.27 16.51 1.73
CA VAL A 257 8.00 15.39 2.30
C VAL A 257 7.95 14.25 1.32
N THR A 258 9.09 13.61 1.10
CA THR A 258 9.17 12.33 0.38
C THR A 258 9.60 11.25 1.37
N GLU A 259 8.89 10.16 1.37
CA GLU A 259 9.23 8.95 2.12
C GLU A 259 9.45 7.79 1.14
N ASN A 260 10.61 7.13 1.26
CA ASN A 260 10.99 5.99 0.44
C ASN A 260 11.28 4.80 1.35
N THR A 261 10.57 3.70 1.14
CA THR A 261 10.76 2.45 1.88
C THR A 261 11.14 1.34 0.92
N ASN A 262 12.20 0.61 1.25
CA ASN A 262 12.54 -0.65 0.56
C ASN A 262 12.34 -1.79 1.54
N ILE A 263 11.62 -2.82 1.13
CA ILE A 263 11.37 -4.04 1.89
C ILE A 263 11.97 -5.21 1.10
N TYR A 264 12.94 -5.88 1.70
CA TYR A 264 13.64 -7.02 1.12
C TYR A 264 13.13 -8.31 1.75
N PHE A 265 12.85 -9.31 0.92
CA PHE A 265 12.28 -10.57 1.38
C PHE A 265 12.85 -11.78 0.63
N ASP A 266 12.80 -12.93 1.29
CA ASP A 266 13.07 -14.23 0.69
C ASP A 266 11.76 -14.87 0.27
N LYS A 267 11.69 -15.41 -0.92
CA LYS A 267 10.59 -16.26 -1.35
C LYS A 267 10.89 -17.71 -0.98
N LYS A 268 9.91 -18.39 -0.43
CA LYS A 268 9.95 -19.83 -0.12
C LYS A 268 8.58 -20.41 -0.43
N ALA A 269 8.58 -21.65 -0.90
CA ALA A 269 7.33 -22.40 -0.97
C ALA A 269 6.90 -22.85 0.44
N ASP A 270 5.63 -22.65 0.79
CA ASP A 270 5.04 -23.24 1.98
C ASP A 270 4.79 -24.76 1.80
N ALA A 271 4.24 -25.42 2.81
CA ALA A 271 3.93 -26.85 2.76
C ALA A 271 2.87 -27.22 1.68
N GLN A 272 2.13 -26.24 1.18
CA GLN A 272 1.11 -26.35 0.14
C GLN A 272 1.66 -26.02 -1.26
N GLY A 273 2.91 -25.54 -1.35
CA GLY A 273 3.56 -25.11 -2.59
C GLY A 273 3.26 -23.66 -2.99
N ASN A 274 2.59 -22.88 -2.11
CA ASN A 274 2.40 -21.45 -2.37
C ASN A 274 3.67 -20.66 -2.06
N GLU A 275 3.97 -19.63 -2.84
CA GLU A 275 5.05 -18.71 -2.52
C GLU A 275 4.73 -17.85 -1.30
N VAL A 276 5.63 -17.83 -0.34
CA VAL A 276 5.54 -17.04 0.88
C VAL A 276 6.77 -16.14 1.01
N GLY A 277 6.55 -14.84 1.11
CA GLY A 277 7.60 -13.87 1.33
C GLY A 277 8.00 -13.77 2.80
N THR A 278 9.27 -13.97 3.10
CA THR A 278 9.83 -13.78 4.45
C THR A 278 10.71 -12.53 4.45
N CYS A 279 10.22 -11.45 5.07
CA CYS A 279 10.97 -10.20 5.20
C CYS A 279 12.26 -10.44 6.00
N TYR A 280 13.40 -9.99 5.50
CA TYR A 280 14.67 -10.05 6.24
C TYR A 280 15.26 -8.68 6.55
N PHE A 281 14.92 -7.64 5.73
CA PHE A 281 15.45 -6.30 5.92
C PHE A 281 14.49 -5.24 5.39
N ILE A 282 14.40 -4.11 6.09
CA ILE A 282 13.65 -2.94 5.65
C ILE A 282 14.55 -1.73 5.82
N ASN A 283 14.58 -0.82 4.84
CA ASN A 283 15.06 0.52 5.07
C ASN A 283 14.03 1.56 4.64
N ASN A 284 13.97 2.65 5.37
CA ASN A 284 13.09 3.77 5.11
C ASN A 284 13.88 5.07 5.18
N ARG A 285 13.61 5.97 4.26
CA ARG A 285 14.14 7.33 4.28
C ARG A 285 13.03 8.33 4.08
N ARG A 286 12.80 9.16 5.07
CA ARG A 286 11.85 10.25 5.06
C ARG A 286 12.58 11.56 5.09
N GLN A 287 12.38 12.44 4.12
CA GLN A 287 13.15 13.65 3.97
C GLN A 287 12.32 14.83 3.48
N CYS A 288 12.72 16.03 3.91
CA CYS A 288 12.33 17.29 3.32
C CYS A 288 13.54 18.24 3.26
N MET A 289 13.33 19.50 2.90
CA MET A 289 14.41 20.49 2.79
C MET A 289 15.18 20.72 4.10
N TYR A 290 14.55 20.52 5.27
CA TYR A 290 15.11 20.85 6.58
C TYR A 290 15.64 19.66 7.36
N TRP A 291 15.18 18.45 7.06
CA TRP A 291 15.58 17.25 7.78
C TRP A 291 15.59 16.01 6.89
N ASP A 292 16.37 15.03 7.30
CA ASP A 292 16.53 13.73 6.67
C ASP A 292 16.55 12.65 7.76
N ASN A 293 15.55 11.81 7.77
CA ASN A 293 15.42 10.70 8.71
C ASN A 293 15.58 9.39 7.93
N TYR A 294 16.53 8.57 8.37
CA TYR A 294 16.80 7.27 7.79
C TYR A 294 16.71 6.19 8.88
N VAL A 295 16.02 5.11 8.61
CA VAL A 295 15.90 3.98 9.53
C VAL A 295 16.09 2.67 8.80
N GLU A 296 16.73 1.71 9.47
CA GLU A 296 16.91 0.33 9.04
C GLU A 296 16.35 -0.62 10.09
N PHE A 297 15.71 -1.69 9.62
CA PHE A 297 15.19 -2.77 10.45
C PHE A 297 15.74 -4.10 9.95
N LEU A 298 16.41 -4.84 10.82
CA LEU A 298 16.79 -6.23 10.58
C LEU A 298 15.72 -7.13 11.21
N ALA A 299 15.06 -7.92 10.39
CA ALA A 299 14.09 -8.90 10.87
C ALA A 299 14.81 -10.13 11.47
N ASN A 300 14.11 -10.87 12.33
CA ASN A 300 14.56 -12.19 12.80
C ASN A 300 14.52 -13.21 11.65
N GLY A 301 15.10 -14.38 11.86
CA GLY A 301 15.20 -15.40 10.82
C GLY A 301 13.87 -15.92 10.25
N ASN A 302 12.76 -15.65 10.93
CA ASN A 302 11.40 -16.01 10.48
C ASN A 302 10.66 -14.81 9.86
N GLY A 303 11.24 -13.61 9.85
CA GLY A 303 10.60 -12.40 9.35
C GLY A 303 9.41 -11.93 10.19
N THR A 304 9.28 -12.39 11.43
CA THR A 304 8.09 -12.13 12.26
C THR A 304 8.29 -11.05 13.32
N ASP A 305 9.53 -10.62 13.56
CA ASP A 305 9.86 -9.58 14.53
C ASP A 305 11.19 -8.91 14.17
N VAL A 306 11.44 -7.74 14.73
CA VAL A 306 12.70 -7.01 14.58
C VAL A 306 13.73 -7.50 15.58
N MET A 307 14.98 -7.63 15.17
CA MET A 307 16.10 -7.94 16.04
C MET A 307 17.10 -6.79 16.18
N PHE A 308 17.09 -5.83 15.28
CA PHE A 308 17.93 -4.65 15.31
C PHE A 308 17.30 -3.51 14.55
N THR A 309 17.43 -2.29 15.10
CA THR A 309 17.09 -1.04 14.42
C THR A 309 18.28 -0.10 14.45
N TYR A 310 18.58 0.50 13.30
CA TYR A 310 19.47 1.64 13.17
C TYR A 310 18.67 2.82 12.68
N GLN A 311 18.82 3.96 13.33
CA GLN A 311 18.22 5.22 12.92
C GLN A 311 19.26 6.32 12.85
N HIS A 312 19.16 7.15 11.84
CA HIS A 312 19.98 8.33 11.66
C HIS A 312 19.10 9.51 11.26
N ASN A 313 19.14 10.57 12.03
CA ASN A 313 18.44 11.82 11.76
C ASN A 313 19.47 12.93 11.52
N LYS A 314 19.22 13.72 10.50
CA LYS A 314 19.93 14.96 10.21
C LYS A 314 18.92 16.10 10.24
N GLU A 315 19.11 17.05 11.14
CA GLU A 315 18.25 18.21 11.32
C GLU A 315 19.10 19.46 11.58
N GLU A 316 18.88 20.53 10.83
CA GLU A 316 19.58 21.82 10.97
C GLU A 316 21.13 21.74 11.07
N GLY A 317 21.72 20.71 10.44
CA GLY A 317 23.18 20.51 10.46
C GLY A 317 23.69 19.59 11.56
N GLU A 318 22.85 19.18 12.47
CA GLU A 318 23.17 18.20 13.50
C GLU A 318 22.84 16.77 13.02
N ASN A 319 23.59 15.78 13.55
CA ASN A 319 23.42 14.38 13.21
C ASN A 319 23.18 13.58 14.48
N TYR A 320 22.12 12.81 14.48
CA TYR A 320 21.72 11.95 15.59
C TYR A 320 21.66 10.50 15.13
N GLU A 321 22.20 9.58 15.93
CA GLU A 321 22.15 8.16 15.63
C GLU A 321 21.59 7.38 16.84
N TRP A 322 20.77 6.37 16.53
CA TRP A 322 20.27 5.40 17.49
C TRP A 322 20.48 3.99 16.97
N ARG A 323 20.79 3.07 17.87
CA ARG A 323 20.90 1.63 17.60
C ARG A 323 20.22 0.88 18.70
N TYR A 324 19.18 0.12 18.35
CA TYR A 324 18.43 -0.71 19.29
C TYR A 324 18.65 -2.17 18.96
N TYR A 325 19.01 -2.95 19.99
CA TYR A 325 19.19 -4.38 19.91
C TYR A 325 18.09 -5.06 20.70
N TYR A 326 17.44 -6.06 20.11
CA TYR A 326 16.31 -6.74 20.72
C TYR A 326 16.65 -8.21 21.03
N ASP A 327 16.09 -8.73 22.13
CA ASP A 327 16.15 -10.16 22.41
C ASP A 327 15.21 -10.95 21.47
N GLU A 328 15.15 -12.26 21.67
CA GLU A 328 14.29 -13.17 20.91
C GLU A 328 12.79 -12.94 21.14
N ASN A 329 12.44 -12.13 22.11
CA ASN A 329 11.07 -11.79 22.46
C ASN A 329 10.70 -10.35 22.04
N GLY A 330 11.59 -9.65 21.35
CA GLY A 330 11.40 -8.28 20.88
C GLY A 330 11.51 -7.22 21.99
N LYS A 331 12.11 -7.55 23.14
CA LYS A 331 12.42 -6.58 24.17
C LYS A 331 13.78 -5.94 23.86
N CYS A 332 13.86 -4.61 23.88
CA CYS A 332 15.14 -3.90 23.76
C CYS A 332 16.07 -4.27 24.91
N ILE A 333 17.25 -4.81 24.57
CA ILE A 333 18.29 -5.22 25.52
C ILE A 333 19.48 -4.27 25.55
N GLU A 334 19.65 -3.48 24.51
CA GLU A 334 20.66 -2.43 24.46
C GLU A 334 20.20 -1.32 23.51
N ALA A 335 20.26 -0.08 23.98
CA ALA A 335 20.15 1.13 23.18
C ALA A 335 21.51 1.84 23.15
N LYS A 336 21.88 2.44 22.03
CA LYS A 336 23.05 3.28 21.87
C LYS A 336 22.67 4.52 21.09
N THR A 337 23.10 5.68 21.58
CA THR A 337 22.86 6.97 20.94
C THR A 337 24.13 7.81 20.96
N ASN A 338 24.26 8.79 20.07
CA ASN A 338 25.36 9.74 20.03
C ASN A 338 24.97 11.16 20.48
N GLY A 339 24.02 11.32 21.39
CA GLY A 339 23.86 12.66 21.95
C GLY A 339 22.46 13.10 22.38
N ILE A 340 21.48 12.23 22.34
CA ILE A 340 20.12 12.51 22.84
C ILE A 340 19.68 11.37 23.79
N GLU A 341 18.62 11.58 24.55
CA GLU A 341 18.04 10.58 25.43
C GLU A 341 17.84 9.23 24.76
N GLU A 342 18.23 8.15 25.42
CA GLU A 342 18.03 6.80 24.97
C GLU A 342 16.51 6.50 24.96
N GLY A 343 15.94 6.22 23.79
CA GLY A 343 14.61 5.65 23.66
C GLY A 343 14.59 4.18 24.12
N ASP A 344 13.42 3.62 24.28
CA ASP A 344 13.22 2.20 24.61
C ASP A 344 13.07 1.28 23.40
N GLY A 345 13.09 1.83 22.18
CA GLY A 345 12.96 1.10 20.90
C GLY A 345 11.55 0.58 20.61
N VAL A 346 10.55 0.96 21.39
CA VAL A 346 9.16 0.48 21.22
C VAL A 346 8.52 1.08 19.95
N ALA A 347 8.73 2.38 19.71
CA ALA A 347 8.20 3.07 18.55
C ALA A 347 8.77 2.50 17.23
N GLU A 348 10.08 2.21 17.21
CA GLU A 348 10.76 1.62 16.06
C GLU A 348 10.25 0.20 15.78
N ARG A 349 10.04 -0.60 16.83
CA ARG A 349 9.46 -1.92 16.69
C ARG A 349 8.03 -1.85 16.14
N GLN A 350 7.23 -0.88 16.57
CA GLN A 350 5.89 -0.64 16.03
C GLN A 350 5.93 -0.33 14.54
N THR A 351 6.84 0.55 14.12
CA THR A 351 7.03 0.91 12.72
C THR A 351 7.41 -0.30 11.87
N PHE A 352 8.28 -1.18 12.37
CA PHE A 352 8.60 -2.44 11.72
C PHE A 352 7.35 -3.30 11.45
N PHE A 353 6.46 -3.45 12.44
CA PHE A 353 5.23 -4.23 12.27
C PHE A 353 4.27 -3.64 11.23
N ASN A 354 4.22 -2.32 11.09
CA ASN A 354 3.42 -1.69 10.04
C ASN A 354 3.93 -2.10 8.65
N TYR A 355 5.23 -2.02 8.39
CA TYR A 355 5.83 -2.48 7.14
C TYR A 355 5.68 -3.99 6.92
N LEU A 356 5.82 -4.78 7.98
CA LEU A 356 5.63 -6.23 7.91
C LEU A 356 4.20 -6.60 7.49
N ASN A 357 3.19 -5.90 8.01
CA ASN A 357 1.80 -6.11 7.62
C ASN A 357 1.57 -5.75 6.14
N THR A 358 2.17 -4.65 5.67
CA THR A 358 2.14 -4.27 4.26
C THR A 358 2.76 -5.36 3.39
N THR A 359 3.93 -5.88 3.78
CA THR A 359 4.61 -6.97 3.05
C THR A 359 3.72 -8.19 2.91
N LYS A 360 3.07 -8.63 4.00
CA LYS A 360 2.15 -9.78 4.00
C LYS A 360 0.96 -9.59 3.05
N LEU A 361 0.44 -8.37 2.95
CA LEU A 361 -0.65 -8.07 2.02
C LEU A 361 -0.20 -8.09 0.56
N LEU A 362 1.05 -7.74 0.27
CA LEU A 362 1.59 -7.62 -1.08
C LEU A 362 2.20 -8.93 -1.62
N VAL A 363 2.78 -9.75 -0.76
CA VAL A 363 3.52 -10.98 -1.19
C VAL A 363 2.83 -12.28 -0.78
N GLY A 364 1.72 -12.19 -0.06
CA GLY A 364 1.07 -13.36 0.54
C GLY A 364 1.73 -13.79 1.86
N ASN A 365 0.98 -14.58 2.64
CA ASN A 365 1.47 -15.17 3.91
C ASN A 365 2.06 -16.54 3.66
#